data_0e4071ed20e0116fe14a7212079ac8db
#
_entry.id   0e4071ed20e0116fe14a7212079ac8db
#
_cell.length_a   1.000
_cell.length_b   1.000
_cell.length_c   1.000
_cell.angle_alpha   90.00
_cell.angle_beta   90.00
_cell.angle_gamma   90.00
#
_symmetry.space_group_name_H-M   'P 1'
#
loop_
_entity.id
_entity.type
_entity.pdbx_description
1 polymer ?
#
loop_
_entity_poly.entity_id
_entity_poly.type
_entity_poly.pdbx_seq_one_letter_code
_entity_poly.pdbx_strand_id
1 'polypeptide(L)'
;MGLSLGKGIRASVTEAMTSARDEPLLAVRDLRTHFSINAGLLRAVDGVTFDLRSGQTLGIVGESGSGKTVLSRTIMRLNLGNNVHTSGEARFAGRDLLSLPMSEMTEVWGQEIAMVFQDPMTSLNPVVKIGRQVTEHVRKHLGVSKKEAKALAVELLQSVRIPEAEVTISAYPHELSGGMRQRVSIAIALACSPKLLFADEPTTA
;
A
#
# COMPACT_ATOMS: atom_id res chain seq x y z
N MET A 1 -23.70 47.84 -13.14
CA MET A 1 -22.25 48.04 -12.91
C MET A 1 -21.63 46.65 -12.70
N GLY A 2 -21.23 45.99 -13.80
CA GLY A 2 -20.77 44.62 -13.79
C GLY A 2 -19.26 44.61 -13.63
N LEU A 3 -18.76 43.94 -12.59
CA LEU A 3 -17.34 43.69 -12.39
C LEU A 3 -16.88 42.59 -13.34
N SER A 4 -16.12 42.97 -14.35
CA SER A 4 -15.38 42.06 -15.24
C SER A 4 -14.23 41.43 -14.46
N LEU A 5 -14.37 40.16 -14.06
CA LEU A 5 -13.27 39.35 -13.57
C LEU A 5 -12.33 39.02 -14.72
N GLY A 6 -11.07 39.48 -14.61
CA GLY A 6 -10.07 39.44 -15.66
C GLY A 6 -9.76 38.03 -16.17
N LYS A 7 -9.57 37.92 -17.49
CA LYS A 7 -9.23 36.68 -18.22
C LYS A 7 -8.02 35.90 -17.69
N GLY A 8 -7.13 36.55 -16.94
CA GLY A 8 -5.91 35.91 -16.39
C GLY A 8 -6.13 34.90 -15.26
N ILE A 9 -7.14 35.12 -14.40
CA ILE A 9 -7.40 34.23 -13.24
C ILE A 9 -8.06 32.91 -13.70
N ARG A 10 -8.91 32.98 -14.74
CA ARG A 10 -9.55 31.76 -15.27
C ARG A 10 -8.58 30.84 -16.00
N ALA A 11 -7.59 31.37 -16.73
CA ALA A 11 -6.57 30.58 -17.40
C ALA A 11 -5.68 29.85 -16.38
N SER A 12 -5.17 30.55 -15.36
CA SER A 12 -4.29 29.95 -14.35
C SER A 12 -4.99 28.85 -13.50
N VAL A 13 -6.27 29.02 -13.17
CA VAL A 13 -7.03 27.97 -12.44
C VAL A 13 -7.29 26.77 -13.33
N THR A 14 -7.60 26.96 -14.61
CA THR A 14 -7.83 25.87 -15.56
C THR A 14 -6.54 25.11 -15.85
N GLU A 15 -5.41 25.78 -16.02
CA GLU A 15 -4.10 25.15 -16.21
C GLU A 15 -3.64 24.40 -14.96
N ALA A 16 -3.81 24.96 -13.77
CA ALA A 16 -3.50 24.27 -12.52
C ALA A 16 -4.38 23.02 -12.30
N MET A 17 -5.67 23.09 -12.61
CA MET A 17 -6.57 21.94 -12.52
C MET A 17 -6.33 20.89 -13.62
N THR A 18 -5.82 21.27 -14.79
CA THR A 18 -5.45 20.34 -15.87
C THR A 18 -4.13 19.67 -15.54
N SER A 19 -3.14 20.40 -15.03
CA SER A 19 -1.84 19.88 -14.59
C SER A 19 -2.00 18.88 -13.43
N ALA A 20 -2.84 19.17 -12.45
CA ALA A 20 -3.11 18.25 -11.33
C ALA A 20 -3.84 16.95 -11.74
N ARG A 21 -4.52 16.94 -12.91
CA ARG A 21 -5.15 15.73 -13.48
C ARG A 21 -4.19 14.88 -14.30
N ASP A 22 -3.05 15.41 -14.67
CA ASP A 22 -2.09 14.76 -15.57
C ASP A 22 -0.89 14.16 -14.81
N GLU A 23 -0.67 14.54 -13.55
CA GLU A 23 0.41 13.97 -12.71
C GLU A 23 0.09 12.53 -12.28
N PRO A 24 1.05 11.60 -12.44
CA PRO A 24 0.87 10.23 -11.98
C PRO A 24 0.74 10.17 -10.45
N LEU A 25 -0.13 9.29 -9.94
CA LEU A 25 -0.23 8.99 -8.52
C LEU A 25 1.08 8.37 -7.99
N LEU A 26 1.68 7.49 -8.80
CA LEU A 26 2.99 6.91 -8.56
C LEU A 26 3.84 7.05 -9.82
N ALA A 27 5.00 7.71 -9.70
CA ALA A 27 6.02 7.80 -10.73
C ALA A 27 7.30 7.13 -10.26
N VAL A 28 7.74 6.13 -10.99
CA VAL A 28 9.00 5.40 -10.71
C VAL A 28 9.98 5.69 -11.84
N ARG A 29 11.23 6.05 -11.51
CA ARG A 29 12.27 6.43 -12.46
C ARG A 29 13.59 5.74 -12.15
N ASP A 30 14.08 4.97 -13.10
CA ASP A 30 15.37 4.24 -13.03
C ASP A 30 15.60 3.56 -11.67
N LEU A 31 14.53 2.96 -11.10
CA LEU A 31 14.56 2.37 -9.77
C LEU A 31 15.42 1.10 -9.80
N ARG A 32 16.38 1.04 -8.89
CA ARG A 32 17.30 -0.08 -8.73
C ARG A 32 17.31 -0.54 -7.29
N THR A 33 17.39 -1.87 -7.11
CA THR A 33 17.62 -2.47 -5.79
C THR A 33 18.56 -3.63 -5.97
N HIS A 34 19.74 -3.49 -5.41
CA HIS A 34 20.80 -4.50 -5.46
C HIS A 34 21.11 -4.98 -4.05
N PHE A 35 21.47 -6.25 -3.91
CA PHE A 35 21.84 -6.86 -2.65
C PHE A 35 23.30 -7.32 -2.72
N SER A 36 24.12 -6.90 -1.74
CA SER A 36 25.44 -7.48 -1.54
C SER A 36 25.29 -8.84 -0.89
N ILE A 37 25.74 -9.89 -1.59
CA ILE A 37 25.73 -11.27 -1.13
C ILE A 37 27.14 -11.84 -1.21
N ASN A 38 27.42 -12.99 -0.57
CA ASN A 38 28.74 -13.60 -0.58
C ASN A 38 29.27 -13.89 -2.00
N ALA A 39 28.38 -14.16 -2.96
CA ALA A 39 28.71 -14.42 -4.35
C ALA A 39 28.87 -13.16 -5.22
N GLY A 40 28.77 -11.94 -4.64
CA GLY A 40 28.86 -10.68 -5.36
C GLY A 40 27.61 -9.82 -5.23
N LEU A 41 27.24 -9.09 -6.28
CA LEU A 41 26.11 -8.16 -6.30
C LEU A 41 24.90 -8.79 -7.03
N LEU A 42 23.82 -9.05 -6.29
CA LEU A 42 22.56 -9.50 -6.87
C LEU A 42 21.72 -8.27 -7.27
N ARG A 43 21.46 -8.11 -8.57
CA ARG A 43 20.61 -7.04 -9.12
C ARG A 43 19.16 -7.50 -9.21
N ALA A 44 18.41 -7.33 -8.13
CA ALA A 44 17.03 -7.81 -8.06
C ALA A 44 16.04 -6.90 -8.79
N VAL A 45 16.27 -5.59 -8.79
CA VAL A 45 15.58 -4.58 -9.59
C VAL A 45 16.65 -3.74 -10.26
N ASP A 46 16.60 -3.56 -11.59
CA ASP A 46 17.67 -2.86 -12.32
C ASP A 46 17.10 -1.94 -13.41
N GLY A 47 16.84 -0.67 -13.06
CA GLY A 47 16.46 0.38 -13.97
C GLY A 47 14.96 0.40 -14.34
N VAL A 48 14.07 0.08 -13.41
CA VAL A 48 12.62 0.05 -13.64
C VAL A 48 12.05 1.46 -13.68
N THR A 49 11.26 1.74 -14.73
CA THR A 49 10.58 3.04 -14.93
C THR A 49 9.14 2.81 -15.36
N PHE A 50 8.18 3.41 -14.67
CA PHE A 50 6.76 3.42 -15.03
C PHE A 50 5.99 4.54 -14.33
N ASP A 51 4.80 4.82 -14.83
CA ASP A 51 3.81 5.70 -14.22
C ASP A 51 2.51 4.95 -13.95
N LEU A 52 1.87 5.27 -12.82
CA LEU A 52 0.54 4.80 -12.46
C LEU A 52 -0.32 6.01 -12.09
N ARG A 53 -1.44 6.18 -12.76
CA ARG A 53 -2.40 7.26 -12.49
C ARG A 53 -3.47 6.79 -11.50
N SER A 54 -4.13 7.75 -10.84
CA SER A 54 -5.27 7.44 -9.97
C SER A 54 -6.37 6.70 -10.75
N GLY A 55 -6.95 5.68 -10.12
CA GLY A 55 -7.99 4.84 -10.72
C GLY A 55 -7.48 3.81 -11.74
N GLN A 56 -6.16 3.74 -12.00
CA GLN A 56 -5.58 2.73 -12.88
C GLN A 56 -5.10 1.49 -12.11
N THR A 57 -5.05 0.37 -12.81
CA THR A 57 -4.40 -0.86 -12.36
C THR A 57 -3.23 -1.18 -13.28
N LEU A 58 -2.05 -1.40 -12.70
CA LEU A 58 -0.84 -1.83 -13.40
C LEU A 58 -0.54 -3.28 -13.03
N GLY A 59 -0.58 -4.17 -14.01
CA GLY A 59 -0.14 -5.57 -13.84
C GLY A 59 1.36 -5.69 -14.12
N ILE A 60 2.12 -6.23 -13.13
CA ILE A 60 3.54 -6.53 -13.28
C ILE A 60 3.69 -8.04 -13.36
N VAL A 61 4.11 -8.54 -14.52
CA VAL A 61 4.25 -9.96 -14.81
C VAL A 61 5.72 -10.35 -14.96
N GLY A 62 6.06 -11.59 -14.65
CA GLY A 62 7.41 -12.13 -14.75
C GLY A 62 7.51 -13.45 -14.03
N GLU A 63 8.57 -14.22 -14.28
CA GLU A 63 8.85 -15.49 -13.63
C GLU A 63 9.06 -15.35 -12.12
N SER A 64 8.99 -16.47 -11.38
CA SER A 64 9.36 -16.48 -9.97
C SER A 64 10.83 -16.03 -9.82
N GLY A 65 11.08 -15.15 -8.84
CA GLY A 65 12.43 -14.59 -8.64
C GLY A 65 12.80 -13.42 -9.56
N SER A 66 11.92 -12.95 -10.47
CA SER A 66 12.20 -11.81 -11.36
C SER A 66 12.21 -10.43 -10.67
N GLY A 67 12.06 -10.36 -9.34
CA GLY A 67 12.15 -9.11 -8.58
C GLY A 67 10.82 -8.39 -8.33
N LYS A 68 9.65 -8.92 -8.72
CA LYS A 68 8.32 -8.28 -8.51
C LYS A 68 8.07 -7.87 -7.06
N THR A 69 8.24 -8.80 -6.14
CA THR A 69 8.11 -8.56 -4.69
C THR A 69 9.16 -7.56 -4.19
N VAL A 70 10.39 -7.65 -4.72
CA VAL A 70 11.45 -6.70 -4.34
C VAL A 70 11.10 -5.29 -4.80
N LEU A 71 10.54 -5.13 -6.00
CA LEU A 71 10.13 -3.84 -6.55
C LEU A 71 9.08 -3.16 -5.65
N SER A 72 7.99 -3.85 -5.32
CA SER A 72 6.94 -3.31 -4.43
C SER A 72 7.49 -2.97 -3.05
N ARG A 73 8.30 -3.86 -2.46
CA ARG A 73 8.96 -3.61 -1.16
C ARG A 73 9.96 -2.46 -1.22
N THR A 74 10.64 -2.24 -2.34
CA THR A 74 11.54 -1.10 -2.51
C THR A 74 10.77 0.21 -2.50
N ILE A 75 9.68 0.31 -3.27
CA ILE A 75 8.84 1.51 -3.30
C ILE A 75 8.29 1.80 -1.91
N MET A 76 7.89 0.78 -1.17
CA MET A 76 7.41 0.90 0.22
C MET A 76 8.55 1.00 1.26
N ARG A 77 9.82 0.98 0.86
CA ARG A 77 10.99 0.98 1.77
C ARG A 77 10.98 -0.13 2.81
N LEU A 78 10.48 -1.30 2.44
CA LEU A 78 10.42 -2.49 3.30
C LEU A 78 11.63 -3.41 3.14
N ASN A 79 12.52 -3.15 2.18
CA ASN A 79 13.79 -3.87 2.04
C ASN A 79 14.79 -3.27 3.04
N LEU A 80 14.98 -3.94 4.17
CA LEU A 80 15.84 -3.51 5.26
C LEU A 80 17.16 -4.30 5.25
N GLY A 81 18.24 -3.65 5.66
CA GLY A 81 19.56 -4.28 5.83
C GLY A 81 20.70 -3.43 5.24
N ASN A 82 21.88 -3.57 5.83
CA ASN A 82 23.07 -2.83 5.39
C ASN A 82 23.62 -3.34 4.04
N ASN A 83 23.12 -4.46 3.57
CA ASN A 83 23.48 -5.06 2.29
C ASN A 83 22.55 -4.68 1.14
N VAL A 84 21.58 -3.79 1.38
CA VAL A 84 20.60 -3.33 0.38
C VAL A 84 21.03 -1.97 -0.16
N HIS A 85 21.19 -1.88 -1.47
CA HIS A 85 21.54 -0.64 -2.18
C HIS A 85 20.37 -0.25 -3.08
N THR A 86 19.75 0.87 -2.77
CA THR A 86 18.61 1.41 -3.56
C THR A 86 19.02 2.73 -4.20
N SER A 87 18.65 2.92 -5.47
CA SER A 87 18.83 4.17 -6.23
C SER A 87 17.68 4.39 -7.21
N GLY A 88 17.61 5.57 -7.79
CA GLY A 88 16.49 6.03 -8.62
C GLY A 88 15.48 6.83 -7.81
N GLU A 89 14.27 6.98 -8.34
CA GLU A 89 13.18 7.73 -7.69
C GLU A 89 11.89 6.91 -7.64
N ALA A 90 11.11 7.11 -6.56
CA ALA A 90 9.75 6.61 -6.41
C ALA A 90 8.86 7.72 -5.82
N ARG A 91 8.21 8.50 -6.68
CA ARG A 91 7.35 9.63 -6.27
C ARG A 91 5.90 9.18 -6.15
N PHE A 92 5.34 9.35 -4.97
CA PHE A 92 3.92 9.11 -4.69
C PHE A 92 3.25 10.45 -4.34
N ALA A 93 2.23 10.82 -5.11
CA ALA A 93 1.54 12.11 -4.97
C ALA A 93 2.54 13.29 -4.86
N GLY A 94 3.57 13.32 -5.72
CA GLY A 94 4.61 14.34 -5.77
C GLY A 94 5.74 14.20 -4.73
N ARG A 95 5.59 13.35 -3.69
CA ARG A 95 6.61 13.12 -2.65
C ARG A 95 7.52 11.96 -3.01
N ASP A 96 8.83 12.13 -2.98
CA ASP A 96 9.78 11.03 -3.19
C ASP A 96 9.87 10.13 -1.95
N LEU A 97 9.29 8.93 -2.05
CA LEU A 97 9.23 7.96 -0.95
C LEU A 97 10.61 7.51 -0.48
N LEU A 98 11.62 7.47 -1.35
CA LEU A 98 12.95 6.97 -1.01
C LEU A 98 13.70 7.95 -0.09
N SER A 99 13.42 9.24 -0.20
CA SER A 99 14.06 10.32 0.57
C SER A 99 13.26 10.75 1.81
N LEU A 100 11.98 10.34 1.95
CA LEU A 100 11.18 10.70 3.12
C LEU A 100 11.83 10.25 4.43
N PRO A 101 11.78 11.07 5.51
CA PRO A 101 12.08 10.60 6.85
C PRO A 101 11.24 9.37 7.22
N MET A 102 11.80 8.44 8.01
CA MET A 102 11.07 7.21 8.37
C MET A 102 9.80 7.50 9.19
N SER A 103 9.79 8.57 9.97
CA SER A 103 8.59 9.04 10.68
C SER A 103 7.44 9.36 9.74
N GLU A 104 7.71 10.10 8.64
CA GLU A 104 6.71 10.43 7.63
C GLU A 104 6.30 9.18 6.82
N MET A 105 7.25 8.30 6.49
CA MET A 105 6.95 7.05 5.81
C MET A 105 6.02 6.15 6.63
N THR A 106 6.14 6.17 7.96
CA THR A 106 5.24 5.43 8.87
C THR A 106 3.80 5.96 8.82
N GLU A 107 3.60 7.24 8.55
CA GLU A 107 2.26 7.83 8.34
C GLU A 107 1.68 7.45 6.98
N VAL A 108 2.52 7.37 5.95
CA VAL A 108 2.12 6.93 4.61
C VAL A 108 1.65 5.49 4.60
N TRP A 109 2.34 4.60 5.37
CA TRP A 109 1.97 3.19 5.45
C TRP A 109 0.60 2.98 6.11
N GLY A 110 -0.24 2.20 5.42
CA GLY A 110 -1.57 1.82 5.86
C GLY A 110 -2.63 2.91 5.71
N GLN A 111 -2.26 4.19 5.67
CA GLN A 111 -3.19 5.29 5.44
C GLN A 111 -3.28 5.68 3.95
N GLU A 112 -2.15 5.86 3.30
CA GLU A 112 -2.11 6.29 1.89
C GLU A 112 -1.67 5.17 0.95
N ILE A 113 -0.74 4.32 1.38
CA ILE A 113 -0.24 3.17 0.64
C ILE A 113 -0.38 1.92 1.51
N ALA A 114 -0.97 0.87 0.96
CA ALA A 114 -1.08 -0.42 1.61
C ALA A 114 -0.52 -1.54 0.74
N MET A 115 -0.26 -2.71 1.35
CA MET A 115 0.23 -3.89 0.66
C MET A 115 -0.47 -5.15 1.16
N VAL A 116 -0.91 -5.97 0.23
CA VAL A 116 -1.30 -7.36 0.47
C VAL A 116 -0.11 -8.24 0.13
N PHE A 117 0.41 -8.95 1.13
CA PHE A 117 1.57 -9.84 0.99
C PHE A 117 1.16 -11.18 0.40
N GLN A 118 2.10 -11.84 -0.27
CA GLN A 118 1.92 -13.15 -0.92
C GLN A 118 1.51 -14.24 0.08
N ASP A 119 2.11 -14.27 1.27
CA ASP A 119 1.85 -15.28 2.28
C ASP A 119 0.96 -14.74 3.41
N PRO A 120 -0.33 -15.17 3.47
CA PRO A 120 -1.23 -14.77 4.53
C PRO A 120 -0.87 -15.37 5.90
N MET A 121 -0.02 -16.40 5.93
CA MET A 121 0.41 -17.04 7.19
C MET A 121 1.35 -16.14 7.99
N THR A 122 2.16 -15.34 7.29
CA THR A 122 3.12 -14.41 7.91
C THR A 122 2.57 -13.00 8.08
N SER A 123 1.46 -12.66 7.42
CA SER A 123 0.86 -11.31 7.48
C SER A 123 0.04 -11.06 8.75
N LEU A 124 -0.50 -12.11 9.37
CA LEU A 124 -1.30 -12.01 10.60
C LEU A 124 -0.51 -12.53 11.81
N ASN A 125 -0.58 -11.78 12.92
CA ASN A 125 0.02 -12.23 14.18
C ASN A 125 -0.80 -13.40 14.77
N PRO A 126 -0.24 -14.63 14.87
CA PRO A 126 -0.98 -15.84 15.23
C PRO A 126 -1.53 -15.84 16.65
N VAL A 127 -0.94 -15.05 17.54
CA VAL A 127 -1.34 -14.99 18.98
C VAL A 127 -2.23 -13.78 19.30
N VAL A 128 -2.65 -13.03 18.28
CA VAL A 128 -3.54 -11.86 18.42
C VAL A 128 -4.83 -12.12 17.67
N LYS A 129 -5.98 -11.88 18.33
CA LYS A 129 -7.30 -12.03 17.72
C LYS A 129 -7.48 -11.14 16.49
N ILE A 130 -8.20 -11.64 15.50
CA ILE A 130 -8.48 -10.94 14.23
C ILE A 130 -9.02 -9.52 14.49
N GLY A 131 -10.03 -9.39 15.33
CA GLY A 131 -10.65 -8.11 15.60
C GLY A 131 -9.67 -7.09 16.21
N ARG A 132 -8.71 -7.53 17.03
CA ARG A 132 -7.69 -6.63 17.56
C ARG A 132 -6.76 -6.14 16.46
N GLN A 133 -6.33 -7.00 15.56
CA GLN A 133 -5.45 -6.63 14.45
C GLN A 133 -6.11 -5.61 13.52
N VAL A 134 -7.38 -5.84 13.14
CA VAL A 134 -8.14 -4.90 12.31
C VAL A 134 -8.40 -3.59 13.05
N THR A 135 -8.90 -3.64 14.30
CA THR A 135 -9.28 -2.43 15.05
C THR A 135 -8.08 -1.58 15.48
N GLU A 136 -6.92 -2.19 15.73
CA GLU A 136 -5.70 -1.46 16.08
C GLU A 136 -5.24 -0.60 14.90
N HIS A 137 -5.27 -1.17 13.70
CA HIS A 137 -4.96 -0.48 12.46
C HIS A 137 -5.90 0.71 12.22
N VAL A 138 -7.21 0.46 12.26
CA VAL A 138 -8.26 1.48 12.08
C VAL A 138 -8.12 2.61 13.11
N ARG A 139 -7.93 2.27 14.40
CA ARG A 139 -7.79 3.28 15.45
C ARG A 139 -6.54 4.14 15.32
N LYS A 140 -5.43 3.52 14.94
CA LYS A 140 -4.16 4.23 14.76
C LYS A 140 -4.26 5.30 13.68
N HIS A 141 -4.90 4.98 12.56
CA HIS A 141 -4.92 5.84 11.38
C HIS A 141 -6.15 6.74 11.25
N LEU A 142 -7.32 6.30 11.75
CA LEU A 142 -8.57 7.08 11.65
C LEU A 142 -8.93 7.81 12.95
N GLY A 143 -8.24 7.56 14.05
CA GLY A 143 -8.49 8.24 15.33
C GLY A 143 -9.86 7.94 15.97
N VAL A 144 -10.55 6.90 15.52
CA VAL A 144 -11.92 6.54 15.97
C VAL A 144 -11.90 5.86 17.34
N SER A 145 -13.03 5.90 18.04
CA SER A 145 -13.22 5.22 19.32
C SER A 145 -13.16 3.68 19.17
N LYS A 146 -12.94 2.98 20.28
CA LYS A 146 -12.91 1.50 20.30
C LYS A 146 -14.22 0.88 19.80
N LYS A 147 -15.38 1.51 20.09
CA LYS A 147 -16.70 1.04 19.67
C LYS A 147 -16.87 1.18 18.16
N GLU A 148 -16.53 2.34 17.61
CA GLU A 148 -16.58 2.62 16.17
C GLU A 148 -15.60 1.73 15.40
N ALA A 149 -14.37 1.58 15.88
CA ALA A 149 -13.38 0.69 15.27
C ALA A 149 -13.86 -0.77 15.21
N LYS A 150 -14.59 -1.25 16.24
CA LYS A 150 -15.17 -2.59 16.22
C LYS A 150 -16.28 -2.72 15.17
N ALA A 151 -17.15 -1.74 15.02
CA ALA A 151 -18.17 -1.73 13.99
C ALA A 151 -17.56 -1.72 12.58
N LEU A 152 -16.62 -0.83 12.33
CA LEU A 152 -15.87 -0.78 11.05
C LEU A 152 -15.13 -2.08 10.75
N ALA A 153 -14.55 -2.73 11.77
CA ALA A 153 -13.87 -4.01 11.57
C ALA A 153 -14.83 -5.12 11.12
N VAL A 154 -16.05 -5.16 11.68
CA VAL A 154 -17.09 -6.11 11.23
C VAL A 154 -17.50 -5.80 9.79
N GLU A 155 -17.76 -4.55 9.44
CA GLU A 155 -18.11 -4.12 8.08
C GLU A 155 -17.01 -4.47 7.07
N LEU A 156 -15.75 -4.26 7.43
CA LEU A 156 -14.59 -4.63 6.61
C LEU A 156 -14.52 -6.14 6.37
N LEU A 157 -14.71 -6.96 7.41
CA LEU A 157 -14.73 -8.41 7.28
C LEU A 157 -15.91 -8.89 6.41
N GLN A 158 -17.09 -8.27 6.53
CA GLN A 158 -18.24 -8.55 5.68
C GLN A 158 -17.96 -8.17 4.21
N SER A 159 -17.33 -7.04 3.96
CA SER A 159 -17.01 -6.57 2.61
C SER A 159 -16.11 -7.54 1.83
N VAL A 160 -15.21 -8.25 2.54
CA VAL A 160 -14.36 -9.31 1.97
C VAL A 160 -15.00 -10.71 2.09
N ARG A 161 -16.30 -10.79 2.39
CA ARG A 161 -17.07 -12.04 2.46
C ARG A 161 -16.53 -13.04 3.50
N ILE A 162 -16.14 -12.56 4.67
CA ILE A 162 -15.89 -13.42 5.82
C ILE A 162 -17.24 -13.86 6.40
N PRO A 163 -17.50 -15.19 6.53
CA PRO A 163 -18.72 -15.69 7.17
C PRO A 163 -18.77 -15.29 8.65
N GLU A 164 -19.97 -15.01 9.16
CA GLU A 164 -20.20 -14.72 10.58
C GLU A 164 -19.16 -13.73 11.15
N ALA A 165 -18.98 -12.57 10.50
CA ALA A 165 -17.94 -11.61 10.82
C ALA A 165 -17.97 -11.17 12.30
N GLU A 166 -19.17 -11.08 12.90
CA GLU A 166 -19.40 -10.75 14.33
C GLU A 166 -18.81 -11.80 15.29
N VAL A 167 -18.73 -13.07 14.85
CA VAL A 167 -18.11 -14.17 15.59
C VAL A 167 -16.63 -14.24 15.25
N THR A 168 -16.30 -14.22 13.95
CA THR A 168 -14.95 -14.37 13.42
C THR A 168 -13.99 -13.27 13.94
N ILE A 169 -14.51 -12.07 14.24
CA ILE A 169 -13.71 -10.99 14.85
C ILE A 169 -13.07 -11.40 16.19
N SER A 170 -13.63 -12.40 16.88
CA SER A 170 -13.11 -12.92 18.16
C SER A 170 -12.17 -14.12 17.99
N ALA A 171 -12.04 -14.65 16.79
CA ALA A 171 -11.17 -15.79 16.48
C ALA A 171 -9.69 -15.39 16.35
N TYR A 172 -8.82 -16.39 16.44
CA TYR A 172 -7.40 -16.27 16.15
C TYR A 172 -7.11 -16.69 14.68
N PRO A 173 -5.99 -16.25 14.08
CA PRO A 173 -5.64 -16.63 12.71
C PRO A 173 -5.60 -18.14 12.46
N HIS A 174 -5.15 -18.95 13.42
CA HIS A 174 -5.07 -20.40 13.27
C HIS A 174 -6.43 -21.10 13.22
N GLU A 175 -7.51 -20.45 13.65
CA GLU A 175 -8.90 -20.95 13.56
C GLU A 175 -9.52 -20.69 12.18
N LEU A 176 -8.84 -19.93 11.30
CA LEU A 176 -9.29 -19.57 9.97
C LEU A 176 -8.65 -20.45 8.89
N SER A 177 -9.38 -20.71 7.80
CA SER A 177 -8.79 -21.30 6.61
C SER A 177 -7.78 -20.37 5.94
N GLY A 178 -6.91 -20.89 5.05
CA GLY A 178 -5.95 -20.06 4.29
C GLY A 178 -6.63 -18.91 3.53
N GLY A 179 -7.72 -19.23 2.80
CA GLY A 179 -8.48 -18.22 2.07
C GLY A 179 -9.17 -17.19 2.98
N MET A 180 -9.61 -17.56 4.18
CA MET A 180 -10.14 -16.59 5.15
C MET A 180 -9.05 -15.67 5.67
N ARG A 181 -7.86 -16.19 5.98
CA ARG A 181 -6.70 -15.39 6.40
C ARG A 181 -6.30 -14.39 5.32
N GLN A 182 -6.28 -14.82 4.05
CA GLN A 182 -6.03 -13.93 2.92
C GLN A 182 -7.05 -12.79 2.85
N ARG A 183 -8.35 -13.09 2.97
CA ARG A 183 -9.40 -12.07 2.98
C ARG A 183 -9.27 -11.10 4.16
N VAL A 184 -8.92 -11.59 5.34
CA VAL A 184 -8.64 -10.74 6.50
C VAL A 184 -7.46 -9.81 6.23
N SER A 185 -6.38 -10.30 5.64
CA SER A 185 -5.22 -9.46 5.26
C SER A 185 -5.61 -8.39 4.25
N ILE A 186 -6.47 -8.72 3.28
CA ILE A 186 -7.03 -7.75 2.33
C ILE A 186 -7.90 -6.71 3.07
N ALA A 187 -8.75 -7.14 4.01
CA ALA A 187 -9.57 -6.22 4.80
C ALA A 187 -8.72 -5.23 5.60
N ILE A 188 -7.63 -5.69 6.22
CA ILE A 188 -6.68 -4.83 6.94
C ILE A 188 -6.02 -3.83 5.97
N ALA A 189 -5.57 -4.27 4.82
CA ALA A 189 -4.95 -3.40 3.83
C ALA A 189 -5.91 -2.32 3.30
N LEU A 190 -7.20 -2.61 3.19
CA LEU A 190 -8.23 -1.68 2.71
C LEU A 190 -8.82 -0.80 3.83
N ALA A 191 -8.52 -1.06 5.10
CA ALA A 191 -9.20 -0.48 6.26
C ALA A 191 -9.18 1.06 6.32
N CYS A 192 -8.13 1.69 5.79
CA CYS A 192 -8.00 3.14 5.75
C CYS A 192 -8.25 3.74 4.34
N SER A 193 -8.84 2.97 3.41
CA SER A 193 -9.10 3.40 2.03
C SER A 193 -7.86 3.98 1.33
N PRO A 194 -6.76 3.21 1.23
CA PRO A 194 -5.50 3.70 0.70
C PRO A 194 -5.65 4.15 -0.76
N LYS A 195 -4.89 5.18 -1.17
CA LYS A 195 -4.85 5.68 -2.55
C LYS A 195 -4.10 4.73 -3.48
N LEU A 196 -3.16 3.94 -2.94
CA LEU A 196 -2.36 2.97 -3.67
C LEU A 196 -2.33 1.64 -2.91
N LEU A 197 -2.66 0.55 -3.61
CA LEU A 197 -2.60 -0.81 -3.08
C LEU A 197 -1.61 -1.63 -3.92
N PHE A 198 -0.59 -2.16 -3.28
CA PHE A 198 0.23 -3.23 -3.84
C PHE A 198 -0.38 -4.58 -3.50
N ALA A 199 -0.52 -5.46 -4.50
CA ALA A 199 -1.01 -6.81 -4.32
C ALA A 199 0.03 -7.79 -4.90
N ASP A 200 0.73 -8.50 -4.02
CA ASP A 200 1.76 -9.46 -4.38
C ASP A 200 1.14 -10.86 -4.38
N GLU A 201 0.78 -11.37 -5.56
CA GLU A 201 0.12 -12.67 -5.78
C GLU A 201 -1.09 -12.92 -4.86
N PRO A 202 -2.10 -12.03 -4.83
CA PRO A 202 -3.16 -12.04 -3.80
C PRO A 202 -4.15 -13.20 -3.91
N THR A 203 -4.02 -14.11 -4.87
CA THR A 203 -5.00 -15.17 -5.18
C THR A 203 -4.42 -16.59 -5.17
N THR A 204 -3.23 -16.81 -4.64
CA THR A 204 -2.54 -18.12 -4.61
C THR A 204 -2.89 -19.01 -3.42
N ALA A 205 -3.90 -18.66 -2.61
CA ALA A 205 -4.36 -19.41 -1.45
C ALA A 205 -5.70 -20.13 -1.70
#